data_3730f2675b9dfafcd81a3cd94999d5ea
#
_entry.id   3730f2675b9dfafcd81a3cd94999d5ea
#
_cell.length_a   1.000
_cell.length_b   1.000
_cell.length_c   1.000
_cell.angle_alpha   90.00
_cell.angle_beta   90.00
_cell.angle_gamma   90.00
#
_symmetry.space_group_name_H-M   'P 1'
#
loop_
_entity.id
_entity.type
_entity.pdbx_description
1 polymer ?
#
loop_
_entity_poly.entity_id
_entity_poly.type
_entity_poly.pdbx_seq_one_letter_code
_entity_poly.pdbx_strand_id
1 'polypeptide(L)'
;MNFTFLRLHRALFTYLLLTILAVVWGTLSIGTLKPEAEIDWFDAVGEGGITLMTLIWIFFILISRPSGGVTNALFIGLTFTHVSMLLDFLDEFLHYPLDWSWLSTVESLPAPLGMVIMSFALYHWHKEQNTINNQLRRTERFYREHS
;
A
#
# COMPACT_ATOMS: atom_id res chain seq x y z
N MET A 1 -0.67 24.43 2.14
CA MET A 1 -0.56 23.00 1.74
C MET A 1 -1.60 22.72 0.67
N ASN A 2 -1.16 22.41 -0.56
CA ASN A 2 -2.07 22.22 -1.69
C ASN A 2 -2.70 20.83 -1.64
N PHE A 3 -3.97 20.72 -1.29
CA PHE A 3 -4.72 19.45 -1.24
C PHE A 3 -5.30 19.03 -2.59
N THR A 4 -4.75 19.53 -3.69
CA THR A 4 -5.17 19.15 -5.06
C THR A 4 -5.03 17.66 -5.34
N PHE A 5 -4.05 16.98 -4.72
CA PHE A 5 -3.88 15.53 -4.85
C PHE A 5 -5.04 14.74 -4.24
N LEU A 6 -5.68 15.24 -3.18
CA LEU A 6 -6.87 14.60 -2.59
C LEU A 6 -8.06 14.59 -3.57
N ARG A 7 -8.21 15.65 -4.36
CA ARG A 7 -9.23 15.68 -5.42
C ARG A 7 -8.89 14.75 -6.57
N LEU A 8 -7.62 14.72 -6.99
CA LEU A 8 -7.15 13.91 -8.09
C LEU A 8 -7.28 12.40 -7.81
N HIS A 9 -7.00 11.99 -6.58
CA HIS A 9 -7.02 10.58 -6.17
C HIS A 9 -8.16 10.25 -5.19
N ARG A 10 -9.26 11.02 -5.22
CA ARG A 10 -10.37 10.84 -4.28
C ARG A 10 -10.91 9.42 -4.22
N ALA A 11 -11.03 8.75 -5.36
CA ALA A 11 -11.50 7.38 -5.41
C ALA A 11 -10.53 6.41 -4.71
N LEU A 12 -9.23 6.55 -4.95
CA LEU A 12 -8.21 5.70 -4.33
C LEU A 12 -8.15 5.90 -2.81
N PHE A 13 -8.23 7.13 -2.33
CA PHE A 13 -8.33 7.41 -0.90
C PHE A 13 -9.57 6.80 -0.26
N THR A 14 -10.71 6.87 -0.95
CA THR A 14 -11.96 6.25 -0.47
C THR A 14 -11.80 4.73 -0.39
N TYR A 15 -11.23 4.08 -1.42
CA TYR A 15 -10.98 2.64 -1.41
C TYR A 15 -10.01 2.24 -0.29
N LEU A 16 -8.94 2.99 -0.08
CA LEU A 16 -8.00 2.74 1.02
C LEU A 16 -8.70 2.82 2.38
N LEU A 17 -9.46 3.88 2.61
CA LEU A 17 -10.19 4.06 3.87
C LEU A 17 -11.21 2.94 4.11
N LEU A 18 -11.99 2.58 3.10
CA LEU A 18 -12.97 1.49 3.20
C LEU A 18 -12.29 0.14 3.45
N THR A 19 -11.14 -0.12 2.83
CA THR A 19 -10.37 -1.33 3.03
C THR A 19 -9.85 -1.42 4.47
N ILE A 20 -9.24 -0.36 4.99
CA ILE A 20 -8.75 -0.31 6.37
C ILE A 20 -9.91 -0.52 7.36
N LEU A 21 -11.01 0.19 7.18
CA LEU A 21 -12.19 0.06 8.03
C LEU A 21 -12.78 -1.36 7.98
N ALA A 22 -12.85 -1.98 6.82
CA ALA A 22 -13.35 -3.34 6.65
C ALA A 22 -12.45 -4.37 7.35
N VAL A 23 -11.13 -4.23 7.22
CA VAL A 23 -10.16 -5.12 7.88
C VAL A 23 -10.25 -4.98 9.40
N VAL A 24 -10.18 -3.75 9.92
CA VAL A 24 -10.25 -3.50 11.37
C VAL A 24 -11.59 -3.95 11.94
N TRP A 25 -12.70 -3.60 11.30
CA TRP A 25 -14.03 -4.02 11.74
C TRP A 25 -14.18 -5.54 11.71
N GLY A 26 -13.75 -6.19 10.61
CA GLY A 26 -13.85 -7.64 10.46
C GLY A 26 -13.07 -8.39 11.53
N THR A 27 -11.82 -8.00 11.77
CA THR A 27 -10.95 -8.63 12.78
C THR A 27 -11.45 -8.40 14.20
N LEU A 28 -11.89 -7.20 14.54
CA LEU A 28 -12.46 -6.89 15.86
C LEU A 28 -13.81 -7.61 16.11
N SER A 29 -14.56 -7.90 15.07
CA SER A 29 -15.83 -8.62 15.19
C SER A 29 -15.65 -10.11 15.47
N ILE A 30 -14.52 -10.70 15.06
CA ILE A 30 -14.21 -12.11 15.17
C ILE A 30 -13.31 -12.38 16.38
N GLY A 31 -12.31 -11.52 16.58
CA GLY A 31 -11.30 -11.67 17.60
C GLY A 31 -11.74 -11.19 18.98
N THR A 32 -11.10 -11.73 20.01
CA THR A 32 -11.18 -11.25 21.39
C THR A 32 -9.84 -10.64 21.80
N LEU A 33 -9.87 -9.55 22.56
CA LEU A 33 -8.65 -8.88 23.00
C LEU A 33 -7.81 -9.81 23.89
N LYS A 34 -6.51 -9.88 23.58
CA LYS A 34 -5.53 -10.56 24.43
C LYS A 34 -5.35 -9.80 25.74
N PRO A 35 -5.15 -10.51 26.86
CA PRO A 35 -4.67 -9.88 28.09
C PRO A 35 -3.32 -9.19 27.86
N GLU A 36 -3.05 -8.09 28.54
CA GLU A 36 -1.80 -7.32 28.38
C GLU A 36 -0.53 -8.18 28.56
N ALA A 37 -0.58 -9.18 29.44
CA ALA A 37 0.53 -10.10 29.70
C ALA A 37 0.85 -11.05 28.53
N GLU A 38 -0.05 -11.21 27.57
CA GLU A 38 0.12 -12.07 26.39
C GLU A 38 0.54 -11.28 25.15
N ILE A 39 0.58 -9.95 25.22
CA ILE A 39 0.98 -9.09 24.11
C ILE A 39 2.51 -9.04 24.03
N ASP A 40 3.09 -9.45 22.88
CA ASP A 40 4.48 -9.17 22.61
C ASP A 40 4.64 -7.73 22.10
N TRP A 41 5.03 -6.86 23.02
CA TRP A 41 5.18 -5.44 22.73
C TRP A 41 6.32 -5.14 21.73
N PHE A 42 7.33 -6.00 21.66
CA PHE A 42 8.40 -5.82 20.69
C PHE A 42 7.92 -6.08 19.27
N ASP A 43 7.18 -7.18 19.06
CA ASP A 43 6.59 -7.51 17.78
C ASP A 43 5.48 -6.51 17.41
N ALA A 44 4.61 -6.13 18.36
CA ALA A 44 3.58 -5.12 18.13
C ALA A 44 4.14 -3.77 17.66
N VAL A 45 5.26 -3.30 18.23
CA VAL A 45 5.93 -2.06 17.79
C VAL A 45 6.56 -2.24 16.42
N GLY A 46 7.20 -3.38 16.14
CA GLY A 46 7.80 -3.69 14.85
C GLY A 46 6.77 -3.75 13.73
N GLU A 47 5.71 -4.51 13.90
CA GLU A 47 4.64 -4.68 12.93
C GLU A 47 3.80 -3.42 12.75
N GLY A 48 3.52 -2.71 13.84
CA GLY A 48 2.87 -1.40 13.80
C GLY A 48 3.71 -0.37 13.05
N GLY A 49 5.02 -0.39 13.21
CA GLY A 49 5.96 0.46 12.47
C GLY A 49 5.93 0.18 10.97
N ILE A 50 5.97 -1.09 10.56
CA ILE A 50 5.88 -1.50 9.15
C ILE A 50 4.51 -1.14 8.57
N THR A 51 3.43 -1.38 9.32
CA THR A 51 2.07 -1.02 8.92
C THR A 51 1.96 0.48 8.66
N LEU A 52 2.51 1.31 9.54
CA LEU A 52 2.55 2.76 9.37
C LEU A 52 3.39 3.16 8.15
N MET A 53 4.54 2.53 7.93
CA MET A 53 5.41 2.84 6.78
C MET A 53 4.76 2.51 5.45
N THR A 54 4.05 1.38 5.34
CA THR A 54 3.29 1.06 4.11
C THR A 54 2.20 2.08 3.83
N LEU A 55 1.53 2.58 4.86
CA LEU A 55 0.54 3.65 4.72
C LEU A 55 1.19 4.97 4.24
N ILE A 56 2.32 5.35 4.81
CA ILE A 56 3.09 6.52 4.37
C ILE A 56 3.52 6.39 2.91
N TRP A 57 3.97 5.22 2.47
CA TRP A 57 4.33 4.96 1.07
C TRP A 57 3.15 5.11 0.12
N ILE A 58 1.96 4.64 0.51
CA ILE A 58 0.74 4.85 -0.27
C ILE A 58 0.48 6.36 -0.44
N PHE A 59 0.58 7.14 0.62
CA PHE A 59 0.44 8.60 0.54
C PHE A 59 1.49 9.24 -0.36
N PHE A 60 2.75 8.84 -0.28
CA PHE A 60 3.81 9.37 -1.15
C PHE A 60 3.55 9.06 -2.63
N ILE A 61 3.11 7.85 -2.95
CA ILE A 61 2.76 7.50 -4.33
C ILE A 61 1.61 8.39 -4.83
N LEU A 62 0.57 8.58 -4.04
CA LEU A 62 -0.59 9.39 -4.43
C LEU A 62 -0.26 10.89 -4.53
N ILE A 63 0.68 11.40 -3.73
CA ILE A 63 1.14 12.79 -3.79
C ILE A 63 2.05 13.03 -5.00
N SER A 64 2.94 12.08 -5.30
CA SER A 64 4.02 12.26 -6.26
C SER A 64 3.65 11.87 -7.70
N ARG A 65 2.57 11.13 -7.91
CA ARG A 65 2.22 10.59 -9.21
C ARG A 65 0.91 11.13 -9.75
N PRO A 66 0.81 11.34 -11.09
CA PRO A 66 -0.44 11.65 -11.74
C PRO A 66 -1.39 10.45 -11.70
N SER A 67 -2.69 10.68 -11.93
CA SER A 67 -3.64 9.58 -12.14
C SER A 67 -3.30 8.78 -13.40
N GLY A 68 -3.50 7.48 -13.34
CA GLY A 68 -3.23 6.58 -14.47
C GLY A 68 -3.02 5.14 -14.06
N GLY A 69 -2.77 4.27 -15.02
CA GLY A 69 -2.64 2.82 -14.82
C GLY A 69 -1.47 2.44 -13.93
N VAL A 70 -0.32 3.09 -14.08
CA VAL A 70 0.87 2.84 -13.23
C VAL A 70 0.58 3.22 -11.79
N THR A 71 -0.01 4.38 -11.53
CA THR A 71 -0.38 4.82 -10.19
C THR A 71 -1.41 3.89 -9.56
N ASN A 72 -2.41 3.47 -10.30
CA ASN A 72 -3.42 2.51 -9.82
C ASN A 72 -2.78 1.17 -9.46
N ALA A 73 -1.88 0.65 -10.28
CA ALA A 73 -1.19 -0.61 -10.01
C ALA A 73 -0.27 -0.52 -8.78
N LEU A 74 0.49 0.58 -8.63
CA LEU A 74 1.29 0.85 -7.43
C LEU A 74 0.41 0.93 -6.18
N PHE A 75 -0.71 1.64 -6.27
CA PHE A 75 -1.67 1.76 -5.18
C PHE A 75 -2.24 0.39 -4.78
N ILE A 76 -2.69 -0.41 -5.74
CA ILE A 76 -3.24 -1.74 -5.49
C ILE A 76 -2.19 -2.63 -4.82
N GLY A 77 -0.97 -2.70 -5.37
CA GLY A 77 0.10 -3.50 -4.82
C GLY A 77 0.48 -3.11 -3.39
N LEU A 78 0.62 -1.81 -3.11
CA LEU A 78 0.88 -1.31 -1.77
C LEU A 78 -0.29 -1.53 -0.81
N THR A 79 -1.53 -1.42 -1.29
CA THR A 79 -2.71 -1.68 -0.46
C THR A 79 -2.78 -3.15 -0.05
N PHE A 80 -2.49 -4.09 -0.95
CA PHE A 80 -2.38 -5.52 -0.60
C PHE A 80 -1.30 -5.76 0.47
N THR A 81 -0.13 -5.17 0.30
CA THR A 81 0.96 -5.25 1.28
C THR A 81 0.54 -4.64 2.62
N HIS A 82 -0.10 -3.48 2.59
CA HIS A 82 -0.60 -2.80 3.80
C HIS A 82 -1.64 -3.64 4.55
N VAL A 83 -2.58 -4.27 3.85
CA VAL A 83 -3.58 -5.16 4.46
C VAL A 83 -2.91 -6.32 5.18
N SER A 84 -1.89 -6.95 4.57
CA SER A 84 -1.14 -8.04 5.21
C SER A 84 -0.46 -7.56 6.49
N MET A 85 0.26 -6.43 6.43
CA MET A 85 0.94 -5.86 7.60
C MET A 85 -0.04 -5.42 8.69
N LEU A 86 -1.20 -4.89 8.31
CA LEU A 86 -2.26 -4.52 9.25
C LEU A 86 -2.87 -5.74 9.95
N LEU A 87 -3.06 -6.85 9.23
CA LEU A 87 -3.55 -8.11 9.81
C LEU A 87 -2.54 -8.69 10.81
N ASP A 88 -1.25 -8.71 10.45
CA ASP A 88 -0.18 -9.15 11.35
C ASP A 88 -0.17 -8.29 12.64
N PHE A 89 -0.22 -6.98 12.49
CA PHE A 89 -0.28 -6.05 13.63
C PHE A 89 -1.51 -6.26 14.52
N LEU A 90 -2.68 -6.51 13.94
CA LEU A 90 -3.90 -6.76 14.72
C LEU A 90 -3.87 -8.12 15.43
N ASP A 91 -3.18 -9.12 14.85
CA ASP A 91 -3.01 -10.45 15.47
C ASP A 91 -2.23 -10.37 16.79
N GLU A 92 -1.35 -9.39 16.95
CA GLU A 92 -0.66 -9.18 18.24
C GLU A 92 -1.61 -8.86 19.38
N PHE A 93 -2.76 -8.27 19.09
CA PHE A 93 -3.74 -7.84 20.10
C PHE A 93 -4.98 -8.73 20.22
N LEU A 94 -5.20 -9.65 19.27
CA LEU A 94 -6.43 -10.41 19.16
C LEU A 94 -6.20 -11.91 19.19
N HIS A 95 -7.05 -12.62 19.96
CA HIS A 95 -7.21 -14.06 19.85
C HIS A 95 -8.36 -14.38 18.88
N TYR A 96 -8.10 -15.24 17.92
CA TYR A 96 -9.14 -15.74 17.01
C TYR A 96 -9.67 -17.10 17.47
N PRO A 97 -10.98 -17.38 17.29
CA PRO A 97 -11.54 -18.70 17.57
C PRO A 97 -10.86 -19.80 16.71
N LEU A 98 -10.83 -21.03 17.23
CA LEU A 98 -10.22 -22.17 16.52
C LEU A 98 -10.81 -22.41 15.12
N ASP A 99 -12.10 -22.12 14.94
CA ASP A 99 -12.79 -22.22 13.63
C ASP A 99 -12.24 -21.25 12.60
N TRP A 100 -11.51 -20.23 13.02
CA TRP A 100 -10.88 -19.21 12.20
C TRP A 100 -9.36 -19.36 12.09
N SER A 101 -8.83 -20.54 12.43
CA SER A 101 -7.37 -20.82 12.35
C SER A 101 -6.79 -20.66 10.93
N TRP A 102 -7.63 -20.78 9.90
CA TRP A 102 -7.26 -20.52 8.50
C TRP A 102 -6.88 -19.07 8.24
N LEU A 103 -7.29 -18.13 9.11
CA LEU A 103 -7.02 -16.70 8.96
C LEU A 103 -5.50 -16.42 8.97
N SER A 104 -4.74 -17.12 9.81
CA SER A 104 -3.28 -16.99 9.86
C SER A 104 -2.59 -17.41 8.54
N THR A 105 -3.19 -18.33 7.79
CA THR A 105 -2.70 -18.69 6.45
C THR A 105 -3.08 -17.63 5.43
N VAL A 106 -4.29 -17.09 5.50
CA VAL A 106 -4.80 -16.09 4.55
C VAL A 106 -4.11 -14.74 4.72
N GLU A 107 -3.77 -14.33 5.94
CA GLU A 107 -3.10 -13.05 6.20
C GLU A 107 -1.73 -12.93 5.50
N SER A 108 -1.05 -14.04 5.29
CA SER A 108 0.25 -14.08 4.61
C SER A 108 0.16 -13.96 3.08
N LEU A 109 -1.01 -14.14 2.47
CA LEU A 109 -1.19 -14.12 1.01
C LEU A 109 -1.17 -12.71 0.37
N PRO A 110 -1.76 -11.66 0.97
CA PRO A 110 -1.82 -10.35 0.32
C PRO A 110 -0.44 -9.74 0.06
N ALA A 111 0.54 -9.94 0.93
CA ALA A 111 1.87 -9.36 0.75
C ALA A 111 2.60 -9.88 -0.49
N PRO A 112 2.71 -11.18 -0.76
CA PRO A 112 3.30 -11.69 -2.01
C PRO A 112 2.55 -11.22 -3.26
N LEU A 113 1.22 -11.20 -3.22
CA LEU A 113 0.40 -10.68 -4.33
C LEU A 113 0.67 -9.21 -4.56
N GLY A 114 0.75 -8.42 -3.50
CA GLY A 114 1.11 -7.01 -3.55
C GLY A 114 2.49 -6.79 -4.17
N MET A 115 3.48 -7.59 -3.80
CA MET A 115 4.84 -7.53 -4.36
C MET A 115 4.89 -7.86 -5.85
N VAL A 116 4.11 -8.84 -6.31
CA VAL A 116 4.00 -9.17 -7.74
C VAL A 116 3.40 -7.99 -8.51
N ILE A 117 2.29 -7.43 -8.03
CA ILE A 117 1.65 -6.27 -8.65
C ILE A 117 2.59 -5.07 -8.66
N MET A 118 3.30 -4.81 -7.57
CA MET A 118 4.31 -3.74 -7.45
C MET A 118 5.45 -3.92 -8.47
N SER A 119 5.92 -5.15 -8.68
CA SER A 119 6.98 -5.45 -9.63
C SER A 119 6.57 -5.10 -11.06
N PHE A 120 5.34 -5.45 -11.46
CA PHE A 120 4.78 -5.05 -12.75
C PHE A 120 4.63 -3.53 -12.86
N ALA A 121 4.11 -2.90 -11.81
CA ALA A 121 3.93 -1.45 -11.78
C ALA A 121 5.27 -0.70 -11.89
N LEU A 122 6.31 -1.14 -11.19
CA LEU A 122 7.66 -0.56 -11.25
C LEU A 122 8.28 -0.73 -12.64
N TYR A 123 8.09 -1.88 -13.28
CA TYR A 123 8.54 -2.11 -14.65
C TYR A 123 7.89 -1.13 -15.63
N HIS A 124 6.57 -0.95 -15.56
CA HIS A 124 5.85 0.00 -16.41
C HIS A 124 6.24 1.45 -16.11
N TRP A 125 6.46 1.78 -14.85
CA TRP A 125 6.97 3.11 -14.46
C TRP A 125 8.36 3.37 -15.06
N HIS A 126 9.26 2.41 -14.96
CA HIS A 126 10.59 2.53 -15.60
C HIS A 126 10.49 2.78 -17.11
N LYS A 127 9.62 2.05 -17.80
CA LYS A 127 9.34 2.26 -19.23
C LYS A 127 8.82 3.67 -19.52
N GLU A 128 7.89 4.15 -18.72
CA GLU A 128 7.33 5.51 -18.82
C GLU A 128 8.44 6.57 -18.67
N GLN A 129 9.31 6.44 -17.67
CA GLN A 129 10.42 7.35 -17.45
C GLN A 129 11.42 7.35 -18.61
N ASN A 130 11.75 6.20 -19.17
CA ASN A 130 12.62 6.11 -20.32
C ASN A 130 12.02 6.82 -21.56
N THR A 131 10.73 6.69 -21.77
CA THR A 131 10.02 7.37 -22.87
C THR A 131 10.09 8.88 -22.70
N ILE A 132 9.79 9.39 -21.50
CA ILE A 132 9.87 10.83 -21.19
C ILE A 132 11.28 11.35 -21.39
N ASN A 133 12.30 10.67 -20.88
CA ASN A 133 13.69 11.07 -21.02
C ASN A 133 14.13 11.12 -22.48
N ASN A 134 13.70 10.16 -23.30
CA ASN A 134 14.00 10.14 -24.73
C ASN A 134 13.33 11.31 -25.47
N GLN A 135 12.11 11.65 -25.10
CA GLN A 135 11.41 12.82 -25.67
C GLN A 135 12.12 14.11 -25.31
N LEU A 136 12.52 14.29 -24.05
CA LEU A 136 13.28 15.46 -23.60
C LEU A 136 14.58 15.63 -24.38
N ARG A 137 15.37 14.56 -24.53
CA ARG A 137 16.61 14.57 -25.31
C ARG A 137 16.40 14.94 -26.77
N ARG A 138 15.30 14.49 -27.40
CA ARG A 138 14.96 14.86 -28.78
C ARG A 138 14.61 16.35 -28.86
N THR A 139 13.86 16.85 -27.93
CA THR A 139 13.47 18.26 -27.86
C THR A 139 14.69 19.16 -27.68
N GLU A 140 15.61 18.80 -26.77
CA GLU A 140 16.87 19.53 -26.58
C GLU A 140 17.74 19.58 -27.85
N ARG A 141 17.87 18.44 -28.57
CA ARG A 141 18.61 18.41 -29.84
C ARG A 141 17.98 19.34 -30.87
N PHE A 142 16.66 19.31 -30.98
CA PHE A 142 15.93 20.17 -31.90
C PHE A 142 16.21 21.65 -31.63
N TYR A 143 16.16 22.06 -30.37
CA TYR A 143 16.47 23.47 -30.02
C TYR A 143 17.93 23.84 -30.28
N ARG A 144 18.88 22.95 -30.05
CA ARG A 144 20.30 23.23 -30.34
C ARG A 144 20.59 23.36 -31.81
N GLU A 145 19.90 22.61 -32.67
CA GLU A 145 20.07 22.65 -34.13
C GLU A 145 19.42 23.87 -34.78
N HIS A 146 18.46 24.52 -34.11
CA HIS A 146 17.69 25.66 -34.60
C HIS A 146 17.98 26.99 -33.87
N SER A 147 18.91 26.98 -32.96
CA SER A 147 19.45 28.17 -32.30
C SER A 147 20.81 28.53 -32.88
#